data_604dc654b8b54a3e3d16857a600d1a73
#
_entry.id   604dc654b8b54a3e3d16857a600d1a73
#
_cell.length_a   1.000
_cell.length_b   1.000
_cell.length_c   1.000
_cell.angle_alpha   90.00
_cell.angle_beta   90.00
_cell.angle_gamma   90.00
#
_symmetry.space_group_name_H-M   'P 1'
#
loop_
_entity.id
_entity.type
_entity.pdbx_description
1 polymer ?
#
loop_
_entity_poly.entity_id
_entity_poly.type
_entity_poly.pdbx_seq_one_letter_code
_entity_poly.pdbx_strand_id
1 'polypeptide(L)'
;MTINDIHTEIEKNVCAGCGKEYDQPALITQFGVIIARYCPDCIDKYDRKQKAIENQQKENRKKEWLKEIGVKADYETASLGTYEAKTESQKEALKACKRLKEGEIKKLILLGSNGVGKTHLASALVKLMNGKIITAYEMFALYRSCFSGQNSEIELLHKFSNYPLLVIDEFGRTKGSEAEENFLSAILDARHSDGLPTMILSNLIRKRDCLHYQNNKEACKTRNCKGCLEMWLTSDLISRLREDTEVIVIEGEDYRRRQSA
;
A
#
# COMPACT_ATOMS: atom_id res chain seq x y z
N MET A 1 -9.57 52.54 -17.35
CA MET A 1 -9.51 52.89 -15.91
C MET A 1 -8.11 52.52 -15.45
N THR A 2 -7.29 53.50 -15.23
CA THR A 2 -5.86 53.38 -14.93
C THR A 2 -5.70 53.12 -13.42
N ILE A 3 -4.85 52.17 -13.07
CA ILE A 3 -4.53 51.70 -11.70
C ILE A 3 -3.71 52.74 -10.88
N ASN A 4 -3.84 54.02 -11.16
CA ASN A 4 -2.93 55.05 -10.70
C ASN A 4 -3.33 55.83 -9.43
N ASP A 5 -4.37 55.42 -8.68
CA ASP A 5 -4.83 56.16 -7.50
C ASP A 5 -4.77 55.34 -6.19
N ILE A 6 -3.75 54.48 -6.03
CA ILE A 6 -3.49 53.81 -4.75
C ILE A 6 -2.35 54.57 -4.06
N HIS A 7 -2.67 55.32 -3.02
CA HIS A 7 -1.68 55.93 -2.14
C HIS A 7 -1.51 55.05 -0.89
N THR A 8 -0.27 54.93 -0.44
CA THR A 8 0.04 54.23 0.82
C THR A 8 0.57 55.26 1.82
N GLU A 9 -0.11 55.41 2.94
CA GLU A 9 0.36 56.19 4.08
C GLU A 9 0.61 55.23 5.26
N ILE A 10 1.60 55.58 6.11
CA ILE A 10 1.86 54.78 7.32
C ILE A 10 0.96 55.32 8.43
N GLU A 11 0.07 54.47 8.91
CA GLU A 11 -0.78 54.79 10.06
C GLU A 11 -0.47 53.95 11.26
N LYS A 12 -0.58 54.52 12.48
CA LYS A 12 -0.53 53.80 13.72
C LYS A 12 -1.86 53.15 14.01
N ASN A 13 -1.81 51.82 14.26
CA ASN A 13 -3.00 51.08 14.56
C ASN A 13 -2.78 50.19 15.81
N VAL A 14 -3.86 49.78 16.47
CA VAL A 14 -3.85 48.87 17.59
C VAL A 14 -4.23 47.47 17.11
N CYS A 15 -3.37 46.50 17.31
CA CYS A 15 -3.58 45.13 16.90
C CYS A 15 -4.77 44.49 17.65
N ALA A 16 -5.78 44.05 16.91
CA ALA A 16 -6.95 43.39 17.49
C ALA A 16 -6.61 42.04 18.18
N GLY A 17 -5.44 41.46 17.91
CA GLY A 17 -5.02 40.18 18.51
C GLY A 17 -4.21 40.30 19.77
N CYS A 18 -3.30 41.30 19.88
CA CYS A 18 -2.41 41.43 21.03
C CYS A 18 -2.48 42.79 21.74
N GLY A 19 -3.24 43.73 21.25
CA GLY A 19 -3.41 45.07 21.81
C GLY A 19 -2.19 46.01 21.67
N LYS A 20 -1.12 45.59 20.97
CA LYS A 20 0.06 46.43 20.75
C LYS A 20 -0.17 47.39 19.60
N GLU A 21 0.34 48.62 19.75
CA GLU A 21 0.44 49.56 18.64
C GLU A 21 1.47 49.06 17.61
N TYR A 22 1.19 49.26 16.34
CA TYR A 22 2.06 48.92 15.24
C TYR A 22 1.86 49.87 14.06
N ASP A 23 2.93 50.13 13.34
CA ASP A 23 2.90 50.94 12.13
C ASP A 23 2.69 50.05 10.91
N GLN A 24 1.75 50.43 10.04
CA GLN A 24 1.49 49.70 8.81
C GLN A 24 1.08 50.61 7.67
N PRO A 25 1.32 50.20 6.41
CA PRO A 25 0.81 50.91 5.25
C PRO A 25 -0.72 50.77 5.21
N ALA A 26 -1.40 51.87 5.19
CA ALA A 26 -2.82 51.96 4.87
C ALA A 26 -2.99 52.08 3.36
N LEU A 27 -3.81 51.23 2.76
CA LEU A 27 -4.19 51.35 1.34
C LEU A 27 -5.36 52.31 1.22
N ILE A 28 -5.09 53.51 0.71
CA ILE A 28 -6.13 54.53 0.47
C ILE A 28 -6.68 54.29 -0.93
N THR A 29 -7.96 53.99 -1.02
CA THR A 29 -8.68 53.76 -2.27
C THR A 29 -9.85 54.72 -2.38
N GLN A 30 -10.42 54.91 -3.56
CA GLN A 30 -11.65 55.69 -3.76
C GLN A 30 -12.87 55.15 -2.97
N PHE A 31 -12.79 53.92 -2.44
CA PHE A 31 -13.84 53.25 -1.64
C PHE A 31 -13.57 53.30 -0.13
N GLY A 32 -12.46 53.89 0.30
CA GLY A 32 -12.05 54.01 1.71
C GLY A 32 -10.64 53.53 1.98
N VAL A 33 -10.27 53.54 3.27
CA VAL A 33 -8.95 53.15 3.76
C VAL A 33 -9.03 51.68 4.21
N ILE A 34 -8.15 50.88 3.67
CA ILE A 34 -8.01 49.45 4.05
C ILE A 34 -6.79 49.31 4.94
N ILE A 35 -7.00 48.91 6.18
CA ILE A 35 -5.99 48.73 7.21
C ILE A 35 -6.05 47.28 7.70
N ALA A 36 -4.90 46.60 7.87
CA ALA A 36 -4.89 45.27 8.48
C ALA A 36 -5.24 45.35 9.98
N ARG A 37 -6.13 44.50 10.45
CA ARG A 37 -6.59 44.46 11.85
C ARG A 37 -5.57 43.87 12.81
N TYR A 38 -4.53 43.20 12.33
CA TYR A 38 -3.55 42.45 13.09
C TYR A 38 -2.13 42.85 12.73
N CYS A 39 -1.26 42.99 13.73
CA CYS A 39 0.16 43.26 13.50
C CYS A 39 0.86 42.05 12.80
N PRO A 40 2.01 42.26 12.15
CA PRO A 40 2.75 41.20 11.46
C PRO A 40 3.03 39.99 12.32
N ASP A 41 3.42 40.20 13.61
CA ASP A 41 3.68 39.08 14.55
C ASP A 41 2.43 38.22 14.82
N CYS A 42 1.25 38.83 14.88
CA CYS A 42 0.00 38.11 15.07
C CYS A 42 -0.44 37.38 13.81
N ILE A 43 -0.23 37.95 12.65
CA ILE A 43 -0.45 37.29 11.35
C ILE A 43 0.48 36.07 11.23
N ASP A 44 1.77 36.24 11.48
CA ASP A 44 2.75 35.15 11.43
C ASP A 44 2.39 34.00 12.41
N LYS A 45 1.95 34.33 13.63
CA LYS A 45 1.50 33.32 14.60
C LYS A 45 0.26 32.58 14.11
N TYR A 46 -0.69 33.30 13.53
CA TYR A 46 -1.89 32.69 12.96
C TYR A 46 -1.53 31.75 11.80
N ASP A 47 -0.71 32.21 10.88
CA ASP A 47 -0.28 31.42 9.70
C ASP A 47 0.49 30.17 10.11
N ARG A 48 1.40 30.28 11.09
CA ARG A 48 2.12 29.11 11.64
C ARG A 48 1.14 28.12 12.26
N LYS A 49 0.14 28.59 13.01
CA LYS A 49 -0.90 27.72 13.60
C LYS A 49 -1.75 27.04 12.53
N GLN A 50 -2.16 27.78 11.49
CA GLN A 50 -2.94 27.19 10.38
C GLN A 50 -2.12 26.15 9.61
N LYS A 51 -0.86 26.44 9.27
CA LYS A 51 0.05 25.49 8.63
C LYS A 51 0.25 24.22 9.48
N ALA A 52 0.37 24.35 10.80
CA ALA A 52 0.50 23.21 11.71
C ALA A 52 -0.77 22.33 11.70
N ILE A 53 -1.96 22.96 11.71
CA ILE A 53 -3.26 22.26 11.62
C ILE A 53 -3.38 21.53 10.27
N GLU A 54 -3.08 22.22 9.17
CA GLU A 54 -3.13 21.62 7.84
C GLU A 54 -2.17 20.44 7.69
N ASN A 55 -0.93 20.56 8.21
CA ASN A 55 0.04 19.48 8.19
C ASN A 55 -0.44 18.29 9.02
N GLN A 56 -1.02 18.53 10.21
CA GLN A 56 -1.59 17.47 11.04
C GLN A 56 -2.75 16.76 10.33
N GLN A 57 -3.63 17.52 9.65
CA GLN A 57 -4.73 16.94 8.88
C GLN A 57 -4.24 16.12 7.67
N LYS A 58 -3.17 16.59 6.99
CA LYS A 58 -2.54 15.82 5.89
C LYS A 58 -1.95 14.51 6.40
N GLU A 59 -1.24 14.55 7.53
CA GLU A 59 -0.67 13.34 8.16
C GLU A 59 -1.77 12.35 8.58
N ASN A 60 -2.85 12.83 9.19
CA ASN A 60 -3.97 11.97 9.59
C ASN A 60 -4.63 11.31 8.38
N ARG A 61 -4.94 12.09 7.32
CA ARG A 61 -5.49 11.55 6.07
C ARG A 61 -4.57 10.52 5.43
N LYS A 62 -3.25 10.77 5.44
CA LYS A 62 -2.26 9.81 4.93
C LYS A 62 -2.28 8.50 5.73
N LYS A 63 -2.33 8.57 7.07
CA LYS A 63 -2.41 7.37 7.92
C LYS A 63 -3.70 6.58 7.70
N GLU A 64 -4.83 7.25 7.57
CA GLU A 64 -6.12 6.62 7.27
C GLU A 64 -6.07 5.92 5.91
N TRP A 65 -5.57 6.59 4.88
CA TRP A 65 -5.39 6.01 3.56
C TRP A 65 -4.47 4.78 3.57
N LEU A 66 -3.31 4.85 4.25
CA LEU A 66 -2.40 3.69 4.38
C LEU A 66 -3.08 2.50 5.06
N LYS A 67 -3.87 2.75 6.09
CA LYS A 67 -4.67 1.72 6.78
C LYS A 67 -5.73 1.14 5.84
N GLU A 68 -6.41 1.98 5.08
CA GLU A 68 -7.42 1.55 4.11
C GLU A 68 -6.82 0.63 3.04
N ILE A 69 -5.68 0.97 2.45
CA ILE A 69 -4.99 0.13 1.45
C ILE A 69 -4.26 -1.07 2.08
N GLY A 70 -4.21 -1.20 3.42
CA GLY A 70 -3.62 -2.32 4.15
C GLY A 70 -2.11 -2.24 4.34
N VAL A 71 -1.50 -1.07 4.16
CA VAL A 71 -0.05 -0.87 4.39
C VAL A 71 0.20 -0.65 5.88
N LYS A 72 1.01 -1.52 6.49
CA LYS A 72 1.42 -1.42 7.90
C LYS A 72 2.36 -0.23 8.12
N ALA A 73 2.38 0.32 9.35
CA ALA A 73 3.20 1.49 9.71
C ALA A 73 4.69 1.33 9.37
N ASP A 74 5.26 0.14 9.58
CA ASP A 74 6.66 -0.17 9.26
C ASP A 74 7.02 0.02 7.78
N TYR A 75 6.01 0.04 6.89
CA TYR A 75 6.16 0.21 5.45
C TYR A 75 5.60 1.53 4.92
N GLU A 76 5.33 2.49 5.81
CA GLU A 76 4.83 3.81 5.42
C GLU A 76 5.75 4.51 4.43
N THR A 77 7.06 4.45 4.65
CA THR A 77 8.10 5.06 3.80
C THR A 77 8.57 4.15 2.67
N ALA A 78 8.12 2.87 2.62
CA ALA A 78 8.54 1.93 1.60
C ALA A 78 8.22 2.44 0.19
N SER A 79 9.21 2.41 -0.69
CA SER A 79 9.08 2.72 -2.12
C SER A 79 9.98 1.80 -2.93
N LEU A 80 9.78 1.74 -4.24
CA LEU A 80 10.69 0.98 -5.12
C LEU A 80 12.11 1.59 -5.11
N GLY A 81 12.21 2.92 -4.85
CA GLY A 81 13.49 3.62 -4.77
C GLY A 81 14.24 3.39 -3.46
N THR A 82 13.52 3.10 -2.36
CA THR A 82 14.14 2.81 -1.05
C THR A 82 14.45 1.32 -0.86
N TYR A 83 14.12 0.48 -1.85
CA TYR A 83 14.42 -0.95 -1.78
C TYR A 83 15.88 -1.24 -2.11
N GLU A 84 16.66 -1.67 -1.12
CA GLU A 84 18.06 -2.04 -1.27
C GLU A 84 18.18 -3.47 -1.79
N ALA A 85 18.30 -3.64 -3.10
CA ALA A 85 18.50 -4.94 -3.74
C ALA A 85 19.98 -5.34 -3.66
N LYS A 86 20.33 -6.24 -2.73
CA LYS A 86 21.72 -6.70 -2.48
C LYS A 86 22.05 -7.97 -3.26
N THR A 87 21.08 -8.86 -3.47
CA THR A 87 21.21 -10.10 -4.21
C THR A 87 20.64 -9.98 -5.62
N GLU A 88 21.03 -10.88 -6.52
CA GLU A 88 20.50 -10.89 -7.89
C GLU A 88 18.98 -11.18 -7.89
N SER A 89 18.53 -12.12 -7.05
CA SER A 89 17.09 -12.39 -6.91
C SER A 89 16.29 -11.20 -6.39
N GLN A 90 16.87 -10.36 -5.53
CA GLN A 90 16.25 -9.09 -5.10
C GLN A 90 16.16 -8.08 -6.24
N LYS A 91 17.20 -8.00 -7.10
CA LYS A 91 17.17 -7.14 -8.29
C LYS A 91 16.14 -7.62 -9.30
N GLU A 92 16.02 -8.92 -9.51
CA GLU A 92 14.99 -9.52 -10.37
C GLU A 92 13.59 -9.22 -9.83
N ALA A 93 13.36 -9.38 -8.51
CA ALA A 93 12.09 -9.04 -7.88
C ALA A 93 11.72 -7.56 -8.07
N LEU A 94 12.70 -6.65 -7.93
CA LEU A 94 12.49 -5.23 -8.18
C LEU A 94 12.15 -4.94 -9.65
N LYS A 95 12.83 -5.60 -10.61
CA LYS A 95 12.52 -5.50 -12.04
C LYS A 95 11.11 -6.00 -12.35
N ALA A 96 10.73 -7.17 -11.80
CA ALA A 96 9.39 -7.73 -11.99
C ALA A 96 8.31 -6.82 -11.40
N CYS A 97 8.55 -6.19 -10.24
CA CYS A 97 7.64 -5.18 -9.69
C CYS A 97 7.43 -3.98 -10.64
N LYS A 98 8.47 -3.52 -11.32
CA LYS A 98 8.36 -2.45 -12.32
C LYS A 98 7.53 -2.92 -13.52
N ARG A 99 7.80 -4.11 -14.04
CA ARG A 99 7.06 -4.72 -15.15
C ARG A 99 5.57 -4.93 -14.82
N LEU A 100 5.26 -5.33 -13.58
CA LEU A 100 3.87 -5.43 -13.11
C LEU A 100 3.18 -4.06 -13.10
N LYS A 101 3.87 -3.02 -12.63
CA LYS A 101 3.36 -1.63 -12.65
C LYS A 101 3.12 -1.12 -14.07
N GLU A 102 4.01 -1.45 -15.00
CA GLU A 102 3.95 -1.05 -16.42
C GLU A 102 2.92 -1.88 -17.21
N GLY A 103 2.38 -2.95 -16.61
CA GLY A 103 1.36 -3.80 -17.21
C GLY A 103 1.92 -4.86 -18.17
N GLU A 104 3.25 -5.03 -18.23
CA GLU A 104 3.91 -6.05 -19.04
C GLU A 104 3.62 -7.48 -18.52
N ILE A 105 3.47 -7.62 -17.21
CA ILE A 105 3.01 -8.85 -16.57
C ILE A 105 1.76 -8.55 -15.74
N LYS A 106 0.89 -9.53 -15.58
CA LYS A 106 -0.38 -9.38 -14.85
C LYS A 106 -0.37 -10.07 -13.49
N LYS A 107 0.45 -11.10 -13.32
CA LYS A 107 0.55 -11.84 -12.07
C LYS A 107 2.01 -11.97 -11.64
N LEU A 108 2.29 -11.69 -10.36
CA LEU A 108 3.61 -11.80 -9.77
C LEU A 108 3.53 -12.58 -8.45
N ILE A 109 4.29 -13.64 -8.32
CA ILE A 109 4.42 -14.40 -7.07
C ILE A 109 5.84 -14.20 -6.53
N LEU A 110 5.96 -13.63 -5.35
CA LEU A 110 7.23 -13.52 -4.63
C LEU A 110 7.28 -14.57 -3.52
N LEU A 111 8.22 -15.47 -3.63
CA LEU A 111 8.52 -16.51 -2.64
C LEU A 111 9.81 -16.16 -1.90
N GLY A 112 9.96 -16.66 -0.68
CA GLY A 112 11.21 -16.51 0.08
C GLY A 112 10.99 -16.42 1.58
N SER A 113 12.06 -16.48 2.35
CA SER A 113 12.04 -16.41 3.81
C SER A 113 11.51 -15.07 4.34
N ASN A 114 11.28 -14.99 5.66
CA ASN A 114 10.92 -13.73 6.31
C ASN A 114 12.06 -12.72 6.19
N GLY A 115 11.71 -11.44 6.10
CA GLY A 115 12.69 -10.33 6.11
C GLY A 115 13.42 -10.07 4.80
N VAL A 116 13.23 -10.84 3.72
CA VAL A 116 13.91 -10.64 2.42
C VAL A 116 13.34 -9.46 1.60
N GLY A 117 12.30 -8.77 2.10
CA GLY A 117 11.77 -7.56 1.49
C GLY A 117 10.50 -7.71 0.63
N LYS A 118 9.84 -8.87 0.63
CA LYS A 118 8.59 -9.10 -0.13
C LYS A 118 7.51 -8.04 0.18
N THR A 119 7.19 -7.87 1.47
CA THR A 119 6.15 -6.92 1.92
C THR A 119 6.55 -5.47 1.67
N HIS A 120 7.86 -5.13 1.66
CA HIS A 120 8.35 -3.81 1.27
C HIS A 120 7.99 -3.50 -0.19
N LEU A 121 8.33 -4.41 -1.12
CA LEU A 121 8.01 -4.26 -2.55
C LEU A 121 6.51 -4.17 -2.79
N ALA A 122 5.73 -5.02 -2.13
CA ALA A 122 4.27 -5.01 -2.21
C ALA A 122 3.67 -3.68 -1.72
N SER A 123 4.11 -3.20 -0.55
CA SER A 123 3.65 -1.92 0.01
C SER A 123 4.00 -0.74 -0.89
N ALA A 124 5.17 -0.77 -1.53
CA ALA A 124 5.57 0.24 -2.51
C ALA A 124 4.62 0.24 -3.73
N LEU A 125 4.32 -0.94 -4.30
CA LEU A 125 3.44 -1.07 -5.46
C LEU A 125 2.00 -0.68 -5.14
N VAL A 126 1.46 -1.11 -3.99
CA VAL A 126 0.10 -0.79 -3.57
C VAL A 126 -0.10 0.73 -3.45
N LYS A 127 0.89 1.45 -2.90
CA LYS A 127 0.86 2.92 -2.83
C LYS A 127 0.93 3.58 -4.22
N LEU A 128 1.74 3.03 -5.13
CA LEU A 128 1.90 3.58 -6.49
C LEU A 128 0.67 3.34 -7.39
N MET A 129 -0.03 2.23 -7.18
CA MET A 129 -1.12 1.78 -8.03
C MET A 129 -2.51 1.95 -7.39
N ASN A 130 -2.61 2.58 -6.22
CA ASN A 130 -3.84 2.66 -5.42
C ASN A 130 -4.50 1.29 -5.21
N GLY A 131 -3.66 0.29 -4.93
CA GLY A 131 -4.09 -1.08 -4.75
C GLY A 131 -4.57 -1.40 -3.34
N LYS A 132 -4.70 -2.70 -3.06
CA LYS A 132 -5.01 -3.24 -1.74
C LYS A 132 -4.03 -4.35 -1.40
N ILE A 133 -3.47 -4.32 -0.18
CA ILE A 133 -2.78 -5.45 0.42
C ILE A 133 -3.63 -6.02 1.55
N ILE A 134 -3.77 -7.33 1.56
CA ILE A 134 -4.52 -8.09 2.57
C ILE A 134 -3.82 -9.42 2.79
N THR A 135 -3.82 -9.93 4.01
CA THR A 135 -3.34 -11.29 4.25
C THR A 135 -4.38 -12.32 3.80
N ALA A 136 -3.92 -13.51 3.39
CA ALA A 136 -4.84 -14.60 3.04
C ALA A 136 -5.78 -14.94 4.22
N TYR A 137 -5.27 -14.87 5.46
CA TYR A 137 -6.08 -15.08 6.66
C TYR A 137 -7.20 -14.05 6.81
N GLU A 138 -6.90 -12.76 6.64
CA GLU A 138 -7.89 -11.67 6.72
C GLU A 138 -8.94 -11.80 5.62
N MET A 139 -8.53 -12.13 4.38
CA MET A 139 -9.45 -12.36 3.27
C MET A 139 -10.42 -13.49 3.58
N PHE A 140 -9.93 -14.62 4.06
CA PHE A 140 -10.77 -15.77 4.45
C PHE A 140 -11.63 -15.46 5.68
N ALA A 141 -11.15 -14.66 6.64
CA ALA A 141 -11.96 -14.22 7.77
C ALA A 141 -13.12 -13.33 7.32
N LEU A 142 -12.92 -12.43 6.37
CA LEU A 142 -13.98 -11.64 5.76
C LEU A 142 -15.00 -12.52 5.01
N TYR A 143 -14.52 -13.51 4.26
CA TYR A 143 -15.41 -14.48 3.60
C TYR A 143 -16.27 -15.25 4.62
N ARG A 144 -15.67 -15.77 5.71
CA ARG A 144 -16.43 -16.44 6.77
C ARG A 144 -17.49 -15.55 7.42
N SER A 145 -17.24 -14.24 7.53
CA SER A 145 -18.21 -13.31 8.11
C SER A 145 -19.49 -13.14 7.27
N CYS A 146 -19.46 -13.58 5.99
CA CYS A 146 -20.67 -13.62 5.16
C CYS A 146 -21.71 -14.62 5.71
N PHE A 147 -21.25 -15.74 6.29
CA PHE A 147 -22.15 -16.75 6.88
C PHE A 147 -22.87 -16.26 8.16
N SER A 148 -22.34 -15.23 8.82
CA SER A 148 -23.00 -14.58 9.97
C SER A 148 -23.83 -13.36 9.55
N GLY A 149 -23.97 -13.08 8.27
CA GLY A 149 -24.73 -11.93 7.74
C GLY A 149 -24.04 -10.57 7.92
N GLN A 150 -22.77 -10.55 8.33
CA GLN A 150 -22.02 -9.29 8.52
C GLN A 150 -21.53 -8.68 7.21
N ASN A 151 -21.29 -9.51 6.19
CA ASN A 151 -20.86 -9.11 4.87
C ASN A 151 -21.63 -9.87 3.78
N SER A 152 -21.65 -9.33 2.58
CA SER A 152 -22.16 -10.02 1.39
C SER A 152 -21.00 -10.65 0.63
N GLU A 153 -21.11 -11.93 0.28
CA GLU A 153 -20.10 -12.61 -0.53
C GLU A 153 -19.93 -11.95 -1.90
N ILE A 154 -21.04 -11.54 -2.54
CA ILE A 154 -21.03 -10.87 -3.84
C ILE A 154 -20.31 -9.52 -3.74
N GLU A 155 -20.56 -8.74 -2.68
CA GLU A 155 -19.88 -7.46 -2.46
C GLU A 155 -18.40 -7.63 -2.21
N LEU A 156 -17.99 -8.64 -1.44
CA LEU A 156 -16.58 -8.94 -1.21
C LEU A 156 -15.89 -9.41 -2.49
N LEU A 157 -16.55 -10.30 -3.26
CA LEU A 157 -16.05 -10.74 -4.56
C LEU A 157 -15.82 -9.53 -5.48
N HIS A 158 -16.86 -8.70 -5.66
CA HIS A 158 -16.78 -7.50 -6.48
C HIS A 158 -15.67 -6.55 -5.99
N LYS A 159 -15.56 -6.33 -4.68
CA LYS A 159 -14.56 -5.45 -4.07
C LYS A 159 -13.13 -5.93 -4.37
N PHE A 160 -12.83 -7.23 -4.12
CA PHE A 160 -11.48 -7.76 -4.35
C PHE A 160 -11.15 -7.91 -5.83
N SER A 161 -12.14 -8.16 -6.67
CA SER A 161 -11.94 -8.25 -8.12
C SER A 161 -11.59 -6.91 -8.75
N ASN A 162 -12.03 -5.78 -8.19
CA ASN A 162 -11.91 -4.45 -8.81
C ASN A 162 -10.75 -3.58 -8.29
N TYR A 163 -9.95 -4.02 -7.33
CA TYR A 163 -8.78 -3.23 -6.94
C TYR A 163 -7.79 -3.10 -8.10
N PRO A 164 -7.24 -1.88 -8.36
CA PRO A 164 -6.23 -1.67 -9.41
C PRO A 164 -5.02 -2.61 -9.28
N LEU A 165 -4.60 -2.92 -8.07
CA LEU A 165 -3.66 -3.97 -7.71
C LEU A 165 -4.18 -4.69 -6.46
N LEU A 166 -4.29 -6.00 -6.51
CA LEU A 166 -4.56 -6.83 -5.33
C LEU A 166 -3.27 -7.55 -4.92
N VAL A 167 -2.86 -7.35 -3.68
CA VAL A 167 -1.75 -8.09 -3.06
C VAL A 167 -2.30 -9.00 -1.97
N ILE A 168 -2.01 -10.30 -2.08
CA ILE A 168 -2.35 -11.31 -1.07
C ILE A 168 -1.05 -11.68 -0.35
N ASP A 169 -0.90 -11.23 0.89
CA ASP A 169 0.29 -11.49 1.71
C ASP A 169 0.09 -12.72 2.62
N GLU A 170 1.18 -13.27 3.12
CA GLU A 170 1.24 -14.45 4.00
C GLU A 170 0.52 -15.68 3.41
N PHE A 171 0.50 -15.78 2.08
CA PHE A 171 -0.18 -16.86 1.39
C PHE A 171 0.46 -18.23 1.73
N GLY A 172 -0.39 -19.21 2.09
CA GLY A 172 0.05 -20.55 2.50
C GLY A 172 0.44 -20.65 3.98
N ARG A 173 0.35 -19.58 4.77
CA ARG A 173 0.51 -19.66 6.23
C ARG A 173 -0.67 -20.36 6.90
N THR A 174 -1.85 -20.16 6.38
CA THR A 174 -3.09 -20.81 6.82
C THR A 174 -3.72 -21.48 5.60
N LYS A 175 -4.03 -22.77 5.70
CA LYS A 175 -4.75 -23.47 4.65
C LYS A 175 -6.22 -23.05 4.69
N GLY A 176 -6.76 -22.65 3.54
CA GLY A 176 -8.17 -22.41 3.36
C GLY A 176 -8.99 -23.70 3.35
N SER A 177 -10.28 -23.60 3.65
CA SER A 177 -11.26 -24.61 3.28
C SER A 177 -11.48 -24.61 1.76
N GLU A 178 -12.09 -25.63 1.23
CA GLU A 178 -12.44 -25.70 -0.19
C GLU A 178 -13.30 -24.49 -0.64
N ALA A 179 -14.25 -24.07 0.18
CA ALA A 179 -15.08 -22.90 -0.12
C ALA A 179 -14.26 -21.59 -0.16
N GLU A 180 -13.30 -21.41 0.75
CA GLU A 180 -12.40 -20.25 0.75
C GLU A 180 -11.44 -20.26 -0.46
N GLU A 181 -10.97 -21.44 -0.86
CA GLU A 181 -10.14 -21.58 -2.07
C GLU A 181 -10.97 -21.31 -3.33
N ASN A 182 -12.24 -21.74 -3.39
CA ASN A 182 -13.15 -21.42 -4.49
C ASN A 182 -13.44 -19.92 -4.58
N PHE A 183 -13.66 -19.25 -3.44
CA PHE A 183 -13.83 -17.80 -3.38
C PHE A 183 -12.61 -17.08 -3.92
N LEU A 184 -11.40 -17.49 -3.52
CA LEU A 184 -10.15 -16.94 -4.05
C LEU A 184 -10.01 -17.18 -5.56
N SER A 185 -10.35 -18.40 -6.03
CA SER A 185 -10.31 -18.72 -7.46
C SER A 185 -11.22 -17.80 -8.27
N ALA A 186 -12.45 -17.55 -7.78
CA ALA A 186 -13.39 -16.64 -8.44
C ALA A 186 -12.83 -15.20 -8.53
N ILE A 187 -12.16 -14.71 -7.49
CA ILE A 187 -11.49 -13.39 -7.51
C ILE A 187 -10.39 -13.39 -8.57
N LEU A 188 -9.53 -14.41 -8.60
CA LEU A 188 -8.41 -14.48 -9.54
C LEU A 188 -8.88 -14.58 -11.00
N ASP A 189 -10.01 -15.27 -11.25
CA ASP A 189 -10.62 -15.37 -12.57
C ASP A 189 -11.17 -14.04 -13.05
N ALA A 190 -11.95 -13.37 -12.21
CA ALA A 190 -12.49 -12.06 -12.55
C ALA A 190 -11.36 -11.08 -12.87
N ARG A 191 -10.32 -11.07 -12.04
CA ARG A 191 -9.14 -10.18 -12.23
C ARG A 191 -8.35 -10.53 -13.50
N HIS A 192 -8.21 -11.84 -13.80
CA HIS A 192 -7.55 -12.27 -15.03
C HIS A 192 -8.34 -11.81 -16.25
N SER A 193 -9.65 -12.02 -16.26
CA SER A 193 -10.54 -11.59 -17.36
C SER A 193 -10.48 -10.09 -17.61
N ASP A 194 -10.39 -9.29 -16.55
CA ASP A 194 -10.32 -7.82 -16.61
C ASP A 194 -8.88 -7.30 -16.81
N GLY A 195 -7.89 -8.19 -16.90
CA GLY A 195 -6.48 -7.82 -17.04
C GLY A 195 -5.89 -7.07 -15.84
N LEU A 196 -6.49 -7.19 -14.66
CA LEU A 196 -6.08 -6.49 -13.45
C LEU A 196 -4.91 -7.21 -12.75
N PRO A 197 -3.84 -6.47 -12.40
CA PRO A 197 -2.64 -7.05 -11.81
C PRO A 197 -2.88 -7.62 -10.41
N THR A 198 -2.31 -8.80 -10.17
CA THR A 198 -2.37 -9.48 -8.87
C THR A 198 -0.97 -9.88 -8.42
N MET A 199 -0.68 -9.68 -7.14
CA MET A 199 0.59 -10.07 -6.52
C MET A 199 0.35 -10.99 -5.33
N ILE A 200 1.13 -12.07 -5.23
CA ILE A 200 1.05 -13.02 -4.11
C ILE A 200 2.39 -13.09 -3.43
N LEU A 201 2.39 -12.98 -2.10
CA LEU A 201 3.59 -13.12 -1.27
C LEU A 201 3.47 -14.37 -0.41
N SER A 202 4.51 -15.20 -0.42
CA SER A 202 4.52 -16.43 0.37
C SER A 202 5.92 -16.77 0.90
N ASN A 203 5.93 -17.46 2.04
CA ASN A 203 7.15 -18.08 2.58
C ASN A 203 7.31 -19.54 2.13
N LEU A 204 6.36 -20.04 1.35
CA LEU A 204 6.44 -21.37 0.76
C LEU A 204 7.51 -21.41 -0.34
N ILE A 205 7.99 -22.59 -0.66
CA ILE A 205 8.92 -22.82 -1.76
C ILE A 205 8.20 -23.49 -2.93
N ARG A 206 8.79 -23.43 -4.13
CA ARG A 206 8.26 -24.20 -5.26
C ARG A 206 8.51 -25.70 -5.02
N LYS A 207 7.61 -26.52 -5.53
CA LYS A 207 7.73 -28.00 -5.45
C LYS A 207 9.09 -28.50 -5.97
N ARG A 208 9.58 -27.93 -7.08
CA ARG A 208 10.88 -28.30 -7.66
C ARG A 208 12.07 -27.99 -6.74
N ASP A 209 11.93 -27.02 -5.83
CA ASP A 209 12.97 -26.57 -4.92
C ASP A 209 12.81 -27.24 -3.53
N CYS A 210 11.83 -28.14 -3.38
CA CYS A 210 11.52 -28.82 -2.14
C CYS A 210 12.37 -30.08 -1.95
N LEU A 211 13.19 -30.11 -0.91
CA LEU A 211 14.02 -31.30 -0.57
C LEU A 211 13.18 -32.55 -0.32
N HIS A 212 12.00 -32.43 0.30
CA HIS A 212 11.10 -33.58 0.48
C HIS A 212 10.63 -34.16 -0.85
N TYR A 213 10.34 -33.27 -1.84
CA TYR A 213 9.96 -33.74 -3.17
C TYR A 213 11.12 -34.37 -3.94
N GLN A 214 12.33 -33.85 -3.77
CA GLN A 214 13.52 -34.36 -4.42
C GLN A 214 13.89 -35.78 -3.85
N ASN A 215 13.75 -35.95 -2.53
CA ASN A 215 14.10 -37.19 -1.84
C ASN A 215 12.99 -38.25 -1.91
N ASN A 216 11.73 -37.87 -1.85
CA ASN A 216 10.58 -38.74 -1.93
C ASN A 216 9.36 -38.01 -2.52
N LYS A 217 9.13 -38.25 -3.82
CA LYS A 217 8.00 -37.66 -4.55
C LYS A 217 6.63 -37.98 -3.94
N GLU A 218 6.48 -39.13 -3.29
CA GLU A 218 5.22 -39.54 -2.66
C GLU A 218 4.97 -38.84 -1.34
N ALA A 219 5.98 -38.52 -0.55
CA ALA A 219 5.86 -37.77 0.68
C ALA A 219 5.30 -36.36 0.45
N CYS A 220 5.63 -35.74 -0.69
CA CYS A 220 5.05 -34.47 -1.11
C CYS A 220 3.60 -34.59 -1.61
N LYS A 221 3.20 -35.78 -2.15
CA LYS A 221 1.81 -36.02 -2.60
C LYS A 221 0.83 -36.16 -1.45
N THR A 222 1.27 -36.57 -0.25
CA THR A 222 0.43 -36.88 0.90
C THR A 222 0.01 -35.67 1.74
N ARG A 223 0.14 -34.43 1.25
CA ARG A 223 -0.15 -33.18 1.99
C ARG A 223 0.67 -32.98 3.28
N ASN A 224 1.66 -33.81 3.55
CA ASN A 224 2.53 -33.71 4.74
C ASN A 224 3.69 -32.71 4.57
N CYS A 225 3.94 -32.25 3.34
CA CYS A 225 4.93 -31.22 3.08
C CYS A 225 4.31 -29.83 3.31
N LYS A 226 4.58 -29.25 4.45
CA LYS A 226 4.09 -27.91 4.83
C LYS A 226 4.86 -26.77 4.15
N GLY A 227 5.75 -27.04 3.21
CA GLY A 227 6.66 -26.06 2.63
C GLY A 227 6.44 -25.75 1.15
N CYS A 228 5.68 -26.55 0.39
CA CYS A 228 5.52 -26.37 -1.05
C CYS A 228 4.23 -25.62 -1.41
N LEU A 229 4.35 -24.58 -2.22
CA LEU A 229 3.21 -23.80 -2.68
C LEU A 229 2.13 -24.66 -3.36
N GLU A 230 2.56 -25.56 -4.27
CA GLU A 230 1.66 -26.43 -5.03
C GLU A 230 0.94 -27.50 -4.18
N MET A 231 1.38 -27.73 -2.95
CA MET A 231 0.73 -28.68 -2.03
C MET A 231 -0.37 -28.00 -1.18
N TRP A 232 -0.38 -26.67 -1.17
CA TRP A 232 -1.35 -25.88 -0.43
C TRP A 232 -2.55 -25.46 -1.27
N LEU A 233 -2.47 -25.64 -2.58
CA LEU A 233 -3.44 -25.17 -3.55
C LEU A 233 -4.17 -26.36 -4.17
N THR A 234 -5.42 -26.16 -4.53
CA THR A 234 -6.14 -27.05 -5.43
C THR A 234 -5.49 -27.04 -6.81
N SER A 235 -5.67 -28.12 -7.58
CA SER A 235 -5.16 -28.21 -8.97
C SER A 235 -5.66 -27.06 -9.83
N ASP A 236 -6.89 -26.64 -9.57
CA ASP A 236 -7.58 -25.56 -10.28
C ASP A 236 -6.91 -24.21 -10.01
N LEU A 237 -6.68 -23.89 -8.74
CA LEU A 237 -6.00 -22.65 -8.34
C LEU A 237 -4.55 -22.60 -8.84
N ILE A 238 -3.85 -23.77 -8.85
CA ILE A 238 -2.50 -23.88 -9.43
C ILE A 238 -2.52 -23.55 -10.94
N SER A 239 -3.50 -24.07 -11.67
CA SER A 239 -3.63 -23.80 -13.11
C SER A 239 -3.77 -22.31 -13.38
N ARG A 240 -4.66 -21.65 -12.66
CA ARG A 240 -4.93 -20.21 -12.80
C ARG A 240 -3.75 -19.35 -12.37
N LEU A 241 -2.99 -19.79 -11.37
CA LEU A 241 -1.79 -19.08 -10.92
C LEU A 241 -0.58 -19.29 -11.86
N ARG A 242 -0.60 -20.30 -12.76
CA ARG A 242 0.49 -20.54 -13.72
C ARG A 242 0.36 -19.70 -14.99
N GLU A 243 -0.85 -19.36 -15.36
CA GLU A 243 -1.13 -18.61 -16.57
C GLU A 243 -0.68 -17.16 -16.41
N ASP A 244 0.23 -16.69 -17.28
CA ASP A 244 0.79 -15.33 -17.29
C ASP A 244 1.40 -14.87 -15.96
N THR A 245 1.99 -15.82 -15.21
CA THR A 245 2.53 -15.53 -13.88
C THR A 245 4.05 -15.62 -13.85
N GLU A 246 4.68 -14.55 -13.40
CA GLU A 246 6.10 -14.56 -13.06
C GLU A 246 6.29 -14.97 -11.58
N VAL A 247 7.14 -15.97 -11.34
CA VAL A 247 7.42 -16.49 -9.99
C VAL A 247 8.88 -16.27 -9.68
N ILE A 248 9.17 -15.45 -8.67
CA ILE A 248 10.52 -15.13 -8.22
C ILE A 248 10.73 -15.63 -6.81
N VAL A 249 11.81 -16.35 -6.59
CA VAL A 249 12.28 -16.73 -5.25
C VAL A 249 13.32 -15.72 -4.80
N ILE A 250 12.98 -14.96 -3.77
CA ILE A 250 13.88 -13.94 -3.20
C ILE A 250 14.74 -14.61 -2.12
N GLU A 251 16.03 -14.58 -2.34
CA GLU A 251 17.03 -15.03 -1.40
C GLU A 251 17.73 -13.84 -0.75
N GLY A 252 18.07 -13.96 0.53
CA GLY A 252 18.76 -12.92 1.27
C GLY A 252 18.65 -13.10 2.77
N GLU A 253 19.38 -12.28 3.49
CA GLU A 253 19.31 -12.22 4.94
C GLU A 253 18.05 -11.50 5.42
N ASP A 254 17.59 -11.82 6.63
CA ASP A 254 16.48 -11.12 7.27
C ASP A 254 16.90 -9.69 7.62
N TYR A 255 16.36 -8.73 6.89
CA TYR A 255 16.65 -7.29 7.05
C TYR A 255 16.26 -6.75 8.45
N ARG A 256 15.27 -7.37 9.12
CA ARG A 256 14.80 -6.96 10.45
C ARG A 256 15.85 -7.20 11.53
N ARG A 257 16.70 -8.22 11.37
CA ARG A 257 17.77 -8.52 12.33
C ARG A 257 18.90 -7.47 12.34
N ARG A 258 19.00 -6.65 11.29
CA ARG A 258 20.03 -5.58 11.20
C ARG A 258 19.63 -4.30 11.93
N GLN A 259 18.35 -4.07 12.18
CA GLN A 259 17.89 -2.89 12.93
C GLN A 259 17.92 -3.10 14.44
N SER A 260 18.23 -4.32 14.89
CA SER A 260 18.28 -4.71 16.30
C SER A 260 19.72 -4.88 16.82
N ALA A 261 20.72 -4.63 16.00
CA ALA A 261 22.15 -4.63 16.34
C ALA A 261 22.71 -3.20 16.21
#